data_075a47efe82331713c9e70fb2b06ffd9
#
_entry.id   075a47efe82331713c9e70fb2b06ffd9
#
_cell.length_a   1.000
_cell.length_b   1.000
_cell.length_c   1.000
_cell.angle_alpha   90.00
_cell.angle_beta   90.00
_cell.angle_gamma   90.00
#
_symmetry.space_group_name_H-M   'P 1'
#
loop_
_entity.id
_entity.type
_entity.pdbx_description
1 polymer ?
#
loop_
_entity_poly.entity_id
_entity_poly.type
_entity_poly.pdbx_seq_one_letter_code
_entity_poly.pdbx_strand_id
1 'polypeptide(L)'
;MHIVIMGCGRVGSTLAHILEDRDNTVAVIDRDPEAFRRLRSSFKGDRITGIGFDRAVLTQAGIERADAFVAVSSGDNSNIISARVARETFSVERVVARIYDPRRAEVYERLGIPTVATVRWTADQMLRKLLPEGGEPLWRDPTGK
;
A
#
# COMPACT_ATOMS: atom_id res chain seq x y z
N MET A 1 -1.52 16.44 -1.88
CA MET A 1 -1.52 15.33 -2.85
C MET A 1 -2.85 14.61 -2.84
N HIS A 2 -3.16 13.89 -3.91
CA HIS A 2 -4.26 12.92 -3.92
C HIS A 2 -3.69 11.50 -3.89
N ILE A 3 -4.14 10.70 -2.93
CA ILE A 3 -3.62 9.35 -2.72
C ILE A 3 -4.78 8.34 -2.78
N VAL A 4 -4.59 7.29 -3.56
CA VAL A 4 -5.53 6.17 -3.65
C VAL A 4 -4.96 4.99 -2.87
N ILE A 5 -5.74 4.47 -1.93
CA ILE A 5 -5.35 3.33 -1.09
C ILE A 5 -6.24 2.14 -1.43
N MET A 6 -5.66 1.04 -1.83
CA MET A 6 -6.37 -0.20 -2.08
C MET A 6 -6.19 -1.14 -0.89
N GLY A 7 -7.26 -1.35 -0.15
CA GLY A 7 -7.32 -2.14 1.06
C GLY A 7 -7.61 -1.28 2.30
N CYS A 8 -8.75 -1.52 2.92
CA CYS A 8 -9.17 -0.82 4.14
C CYS A 8 -9.05 -1.73 5.37
N GLY A 9 -7.88 -2.36 5.51
CA GLY A 9 -7.50 -3.06 6.72
C GLY A 9 -6.90 -2.12 7.76
N ARG A 10 -6.17 -2.68 8.71
CA ARG A 10 -5.52 -1.89 9.78
C ARG A 10 -4.48 -0.92 9.21
N VAL A 11 -3.67 -1.37 8.26
CA VAL A 11 -2.65 -0.51 7.65
C VAL A 11 -3.31 0.55 6.77
N GLY A 12 -4.23 0.13 5.89
CA GLY A 12 -4.89 1.05 4.97
C GLY A 12 -5.67 2.15 5.68
N SER A 13 -6.46 1.81 6.69
CA SER A 13 -7.21 2.80 7.47
C SER A 13 -6.29 3.73 8.26
N THR A 14 -5.21 3.21 8.83
CA THR A 14 -4.21 4.02 9.54
C THR A 14 -3.55 5.04 8.59
N LEU A 15 -3.13 4.57 7.41
CA LEU A 15 -2.56 5.47 6.40
C LEU A 15 -3.56 6.54 5.96
N ALA A 16 -4.81 6.14 5.74
CA ALA A 16 -5.86 7.07 5.33
C ALA A 16 -6.02 8.21 6.34
N HIS A 17 -6.07 7.89 7.63
CA HIS A 17 -6.20 8.89 8.68
C HIS A 17 -4.99 9.81 8.76
N ILE A 18 -3.78 9.26 8.72
CA ILE A 18 -2.55 10.05 8.80
C ILE A 18 -2.43 10.98 7.59
N LEU A 19 -2.71 10.47 6.40
CA LEU A 19 -2.60 11.27 5.18
C LEU A 19 -3.63 12.39 5.13
N GLU A 20 -4.86 12.11 5.55
CA GLU A 20 -5.88 13.15 5.65
C GLU A 20 -5.52 14.22 6.68
N ASP A 21 -4.97 13.82 7.82
CA ASP A 21 -4.51 14.75 8.87
C ASP A 21 -3.35 15.64 8.40
N ARG A 22 -2.66 15.23 7.34
CA ARG A 22 -1.58 16.00 6.71
C ARG A 22 -2.04 16.77 5.46
N ASP A 23 -3.33 17.07 5.39
CA ASP A 23 -3.95 17.87 4.33
C ASP A 23 -3.90 17.26 2.93
N ASN A 24 -3.87 15.93 2.85
CA ASN A 24 -4.00 15.22 1.58
C ASN A 24 -5.45 14.77 1.36
N THR A 25 -5.84 14.64 0.10
CA THR A 25 -7.10 13.98 -0.25
C THR A 25 -6.85 12.50 -0.43
N VAL A 26 -7.76 11.67 0.08
CA VAL A 26 -7.59 10.22 0.09
C VAL A 26 -8.85 9.54 -0.41
N ALA A 27 -8.71 8.56 -1.28
CA ALA A 27 -9.76 7.63 -1.66
C ALA A 27 -9.34 6.22 -1.24
N VAL A 28 -10.24 5.51 -0.57
CA VAL A 28 -9.98 4.14 -0.09
C VAL A 28 -10.87 3.17 -0.83
N ILE A 29 -10.27 2.13 -1.40
CA ILE A 29 -10.97 1.07 -2.12
C ILE A 29 -10.92 -0.21 -1.30
N ASP A 30 -12.04 -0.90 -1.17
CA ASP A 30 -12.09 -2.26 -0.61
C ASP A 30 -13.21 -3.05 -1.26
N ARG A 31 -13.02 -4.35 -1.40
CA ARG A 31 -14.05 -5.25 -1.92
C ARG A 31 -15.21 -5.44 -0.94
N ASP A 32 -14.90 -5.35 0.35
CA ASP A 32 -15.85 -5.52 1.43
C ASP A 32 -16.25 -4.16 1.99
N PRO A 33 -17.52 -3.73 1.80
CA PRO A 33 -17.97 -2.45 2.33
C PRO A 33 -17.91 -2.39 3.86
N GLU A 34 -17.95 -3.53 4.56
CA GLU A 34 -17.80 -3.59 6.00
C GLU A 34 -16.41 -3.14 6.48
N ALA A 35 -15.39 -3.26 5.63
CA ALA A 35 -14.04 -2.84 5.95
C ALA A 35 -13.97 -1.33 6.26
N PHE A 36 -14.84 -0.53 5.66
CA PHE A 36 -14.87 0.92 5.88
C PHE A 36 -15.28 1.32 7.31
N ARG A 37 -15.74 0.40 8.12
CA ARG A 37 -16.01 0.65 9.55
C ARG A 37 -14.74 1.03 10.31
N ARG A 38 -13.55 0.67 9.79
CA ARG A 38 -12.27 1.07 10.39
C ARG A 38 -11.96 2.54 10.19
N LEU A 39 -12.61 3.17 9.23
CA LEU A 39 -12.46 4.62 9.02
C LEU A 39 -13.29 5.37 10.06
N ARG A 40 -12.66 6.39 10.66
CA ARG A 40 -13.37 7.26 11.62
C ARG A 40 -14.52 7.98 10.93
N SER A 41 -15.57 8.31 11.71
CA SER A 41 -16.76 8.99 11.17
C SER A 41 -16.43 10.35 10.55
N SER A 42 -15.38 11.01 11.02
CA SER A 42 -14.91 12.29 10.50
C SER A 42 -14.08 12.19 9.23
N PHE A 43 -13.77 10.99 8.74
CA PHE A 43 -13.03 10.81 7.51
C PHE A 43 -13.79 11.39 6.32
N LYS A 44 -13.19 12.34 5.63
CA LYS A 44 -13.81 13.10 4.53
C LYS A 44 -13.52 12.54 3.16
N GLY A 45 -12.59 11.60 3.05
CA GLY A 45 -12.23 10.98 1.79
C GLY A 45 -13.31 10.07 1.23
N ASP A 46 -13.08 9.57 0.04
CA ASP A 46 -14.01 8.69 -0.64
C ASP A 46 -13.84 7.23 -0.19
N ARG A 47 -14.96 6.54 -0.08
CA ARG A 47 -15.04 5.10 0.21
C ARG A 47 -15.61 4.42 -1.02
N ILE A 48 -14.81 3.61 -1.69
CA ILE A 48 -15.20 2.99 -2.96
C ILE A 48 -15.17 1.47 -2.81
N THR A 49 -16.33 0.85 -2.97
CA THR A 49 -16.45 -0.61 -2.95
C THR A 49 -16.18 -1.17 -4.33
N GLY A 50 -15.22 -2.08 -4.43
CA GLY A 50 -14.90 -2.72 -5.69
C GLY A 50 -13.55 -3.42 -5.67
N ILE A 51 -13.21 -3.99 -6.82
CA ILE A 51 -11.94 -4.67 -7.02
C ILE A 51 -10.87 -3.63 -7.37
N GLY A 52 -9.79 -3.63 -6.59
CA GLY A 52 -8.76 -2.57 -6.64
C GLY A 52 -7.90 -2.52 -7.90
N PHE A 53 -8.06 -3.45 -8.83
CA PHE A 53 -7.42 -3.39 -10.15
C PHE A 53 -8.42 -3.23 -11.30
N ASP A 54 -9.70 -3.06 -10.99
CA ASP A 54 -10.71 -2.69 -11.98
C ASP A 54 -10.54 -1.23 -12.36
N ARG A 55 -10.38 -0.95 -13.65
CA ARG A 55 -10.13 0.41 -14.13
C ARG A 55 -11.26 1.37 -13.80
N ALA A 56 -12.52 0.93 -13.86
CA ALA A 56 -13.65 1.77 -13.51
C ALA A 56 -13.64 2.15 -12.02
N VAL A 57 -13.29 1.21 -11.16
CA VAL A 57 -13.15 1.44 -9.71
C VAL A 57 -12.01 2.42 -9.44
N LEU A 58 -10.86 2.22 -10.07
CA LEU A 58 -9.72 3.11 -9.94
C LEU A 58 -10.04 4.52 -10.44
N THR A 59 -10.73 4.63 -11.56
CA THR A 59 -11.16 5.93 -12.11
C THR A 59 -12.10 6.64 -11.14
N GLN A 60 -13.04 5.91 -10.56
CA GLN A 60 -13.94 6.44 -9.53
C GLN A 60 -13.17 6.95 -8.30
N ALA A 61 -12.05 6.31 -7.97
CA ALA A 61 -11.18 6.73 -6.88
C ALA A 61 -10.30 7.94 -7.23
N GLY A 62 -10.32 8.41 -8.45
CA GLY A 62 -9.51 9.53 -8.90
C GLY A 62 -8.08 9.15 -9.27
N ILE A 63 -7.84 7.94 -9.74
CA ILE A 63 -6.50 7.44 -10.08
C ILE A 63 -5.82 8.30 -11.17
N GLU A 64 -6.59 8.89 -12.07
CA GLU A 64 -6.05 9.70 -13.17
C GLU A 64 -5.35 10.98 -12.68
N ARG A 65 -5.76 11.49 -11.51
CA ARG A 65 -5.17 12.67 -10.88
C ARG A 65 -4.36 12.33 -9.63
N ALA A 66 -4.17 11.05 -9.35
CA ALA A 66 -3.47 10.62 -8.13
C ALA A 66 -1.97 10.85 -8.22
N ASP A 67 -1.40 11.35 -7.15
CA ASP A 67 0.05 11.50 -6.98
C ASP A 67 0.69 10.22 -6.45
N ALA A 68 -0.11 9.40 -5.74
CA ALA A 68 0.38 8.17 -5.15
C ALA A 68 -0.72 7.10 -5.11
N PHE A 69 -0.29 5.85 -5.14
CA PHE A 69 -1.13 4.66 -5.00
C PHE A 69 -0.48 3.68 -4.02
N VAL A 70 -1.27 3.17 -3.09
CA VAL A 70 -0.80 2.22 -2.08
C VAL A 70 -1.68 0.97 -2.12
N ALA A 71 -1.07 -0.18 -2.35
CA ALA A 71 -1.76 -1.47 -2.34
C ALA A 71 -1.44 -2.22 -1.05
N VAL A 72 -2.41 -2.29 -0.14
CA VAL A 72 -2.25 -2.86 1.22
C VAL A 72 -3.38 -3.81 1.60
N SER A 73 -3.97 -4.49 0.62
CA SER A 73 -4.93 -5.56 0.89
C SER A 73 -4.22 -6.80 1.47
N SER A 74 -5.01 -7.80 1.87
CA SER A 74 -4.45 -9.04 2.43
C SER A 74 -3.86 -9.98 1.38
N GLY A 75 -4.06 -9.74 0.10
CA GLY A 75 -3.59 -10.61 -0.98
C GLY A 75 -2.43 -10.05 -1.78
N ASP A 76 -1.32 -10.80 -1.85
CA ASP A 76 -0.14 -10.40 -2.61
C ASP A 76 -0.45 -10.18 -4.11
N ASN A 77 -1.22 -11.10 -4.71
CA ASN A 77 -1.60 -11.01 -6.11
C ASN A 77 -2.39 -9.73 -6.40
N SER A 78 -3.41 -9.44 -5.58
CA SER A 78 -4.21 -8.23 -5.75
C SER A 78 -3.37 -6.97 -5.56
N ASN A 79 -2.47 -6.98 -4.59
CA ASN A 79 -1.58 -5.84 -4.34
C ASN A 79 -0.67 -5.56 -5.53
N ILE A 80 -0.06 -6.60 -6.10
CA ILE A 80 0.86 -6.38 -7.20
C ILE A 80 0.14 -6.04 -8.51
N ILE A 81 -0.99 -6.67 -8.79
CA ILE A 81 -1.77 -6.38 -9.99
C ILE A 81 -2.27 -4.94 -9.96
N SER A 82 -2.85 -4.49 -8.85
CA SER A 82 -3.34 -3.12 -8.73
C SER A 82 -2.21 -2.09 -8.80
N ALA A 83 -1.07 -2.37 -8.19
CA ALA A 83 0.11 -1.51 -8.26
C ALA A 83 0.63 -1.37 -9.70
N ARG A 84 0.67 -2.47 -10.45
CA ARG A 84 1.07 -2.45 -11.86
C ARG A 84 0.08 -1.67 -12.72
N VAL A 85 -1.21 -1.86 -12.52
CA VAL A 85 -2.23 -1.10 -13.26
C VAL A 85 -2.09 0.39 -12.97
N ALA A 86 -1.94 0.77 -11.70
CA ALA A 86 -1.76 2.17 -11.32
C ALA A 86 -0.54 2.79 -12.01
N ARG A 87 0.56 2.08 -12.03
CA ARG A 87 1.82 2.56 -12.61
C ARG A 87 1.85 2.51 -14.13
N GLU A 88 1.50 1.36 -14.71
CA GLU A 88 1.66 1.12 -16.15
C GLU A 88 0.50 1.70 -16.97
N THR A 89 -0.72 1.63 -16.45
CA THR A 89 -1.90 2.13 -17.18
C THR A 89 -2.18 3.60 -16.89
N PHE A 90 -2.06 4.02 -15.64
CA PHE A 90 -2.42 5.38 -15.22
C PHE A 90 -1.23 6.27 -14.91
N SER A 91 -0.01 5.77 -15.05
CA SER A 91 1.23 6.53 -14.89
C SER A 91 1.34 7.23 -13.52
N VAL A 92 0.83 6.62 -12.47
CA VAL A 92 0.98 7.14 -11.11
C VAL A 92 2.46 7.09 -10.74
N GLU A 93 3.00 8.22 -10.32
CA GLU A 93 4.44 8.37 -10.08
C GLU A 93 4.92 7.59 -8.87
N ARG A 94 4.16 7.63 -7.77
CA ARG A 94 4.53 6.99 -6.51
C ARG A 94 3.59 5.84 -6.22
N VAL A 95 4.10 4.62 -6.38
CA VAL A 95 3.35 3.40 -6.15
C VAL A 95 4.11 2.53 -5.18
N VAL A 96 3.41 2.02 -4.16
CA VAL A 96 3.98 1.06 -3.21
C VAL A 96 3.01 -0.07 -2.96
N ALA A 97 3.52 -1.29 -2.86
CA ALA A 97 2.72 -2.48 -2.61
C ALA A 97 3.25 -3.25 -1.39
N ARG A 98 2.34 -3.68 -0.52
CA ARG A 98 2.66 -4.60 0.56
C ARG A 98 2.67 -6.02 0.03
N ILE A 99 3.76 -6.75 0.26
CA ILE A 99 3.91 -8.14 -0.15
C ILE A 99 4.31 -8.97 1.07
N TYR A 100 3.52 -10.00 1.38
CA TYR A 100 3.80 -10.90 2.50
C TYR A 100 4.90 -11.89 2.16
N ASP A 101 4.86 -12.49 0.97
CA ASP A 101 5.86 -13.45 0.54
C ASP A 101 7.19 -12.76 0.21
N PRO A 102 8.26 -13.02 0.99
CA PRO A 102 9.55 -12.36 0.76
C PRO A 102 10.16 -12.66 -0.62
N ARG A 103 9.89 -13.83 -1.17
CA ARG A 103 10.39 -14.20 -2.51
C ARG A 103 9.74 -13.38 -3.60
N ARG A 104 8.43 -13.16 -3.48
CA ARG A 104 7.68 -12.31 -4.41
C ARG A 104 8.11 -10.86 -4.30
N ALA A 105 8.30 -10.35 -3.09
CA ALA A 105 8.77 -8.98 -2.87
C ALA A 105 10.09 -8.73 -3.61
N GLU A 106 11.03 -9.65 -3.50
CA GLU A 106 12.32 -9.55 -4.17
C GLU A 106 12.19 -9.47 -5.70
N VAL A 107 11.33 -10.32 -6.28
CA VAL A 107 11.07 -10.31 -7.74
C VAL A 107 10.48 -8.98 -8.19
N TYR A 108 9.48 -8.46 -7.46
CA TYR A 108 8.79 -7.22 -7.86
C TYR A 108 9.67 -5.99 -7.68
N GLU A 109 10.53 -5.96 -6.69
CA GLU A 109 11.53 -4.90 -6.54
C GLU A 109 12.50 -4.87 -7.72
N ARG A 110 12.94 -6.04 -8.20
CA ARG A 110 13.77 -6.13 -9.40
C ARG A 110 13.05 -5.59 -10.65
N LEU A 111 11.73 -5.73 -10.69
CA LEU A 111 10.90 -5.18 -11.76
C LEU A 111 10.61 -3.69 -11.59
N GLY A 112 11.14 -3.07 -10.55
CA GLY A 112 11.02 -1.65 -10.31
C GLY A 112 9.75 -1.21 -9.59
N ILE A 113 9.03 -2.13 -8.94
CA ILE A 113 7.86 -1.81 -8.13
C ILE A 113 8.28 -1.76 -6.66
N PRO A 114 8.24 -0.58 -6.01
CA PRO A 114 8.55 -0.47 -4.59
C PRO A 114 7.63 -1.34 -3.76
N THR A 115 8.22 -2.19 -2.91
CA THR A 115 7.46 -3.10 -2.06
C THR A 115 7.84 -2.93 -0.60
N VAL A 116 6.87 -3.22 0.29
CA VAL A 116 7.11 -3.38 1.72
C VAL A 116 6.89 -4.85 2.05
N ALA A 117 7.99 -5.56 2.33
CA ALA A 117 7.96 -6.97 2.74
C ALA A 117 7.65 -7.05 4.23
N THR A 118 6.37 -7.11 4.57
CA THR A 118 5.89 -6.93 5.96
C THR A 118 6.46 -7.95 6.93
N VAL A 119 6.58 -9.19 6.53
CA VAL A 119 7.13 -10.25 7.41
C VAL A 119 8.60 -10.00 7.71
N ARG A 120 9.40 -9.73 6.68
CA ARG A 120 10.83 -9.44 6.86
C ARG A 120 11.05 -8.17 7.67
N TRP A 121 10.30 -7.13 7.37
CA TRP A 121 10.42 -5.86 8.07
C TRP A 121 10.09 -6.03 9.56
N THR A 122 9.00 -6.72 9.87
CA THR A 122 8.60 -6.96 11.26
C THR A 122 9.63 -7.80 12.01
N ALA A 123 10.12 -8.88 11.39
CA ALA A 123 11.14 -9.73 11.99
C ALA A 123 12.45 -8.97 12.24
N ASP A 124 12.85 -8.12 11.29
CA ASP A 124 14.04 -7.28 11.42
C ASP A 124 13.90 -6.28 12.59
N GLN A 125 12.74 -5.63 12.72
CA GLN A 125 12.48 -4.72 13.83
C GLN A 125 12.54 -5.43 15.17
N MET A 126 11.99 -6.63 15.28
CA MET A 126 12.05 -7.43 16.51
C MET A 126 13.49 -7.84 16.84
N LEU A 127 14.24 -8.27 15.82
CA LEU A 127 15.63 -8.68 15.98
C LEU A 127 16.49 -7.53 16.51
N ARG A 128 16.33 -6.33 15.98
CA ARG A 128 17.04 -5.13 16.43
C ARG A 128 16.79 -4.80 17.89
N LYS A 129 15.59 -5.07 18.39
CA LYS A 129 15.24 -4.86 19.79
C LYS A 129 15.75 -5.97 20.71
N LEU A 130 15.93 -7.17 20.18
CA LEU A 130 16.39 -8.33 20.95
C LEU A 130 17.92 -8.37 21.10
N LEU A 131 18.66 -7.94 20.08
CA LEU A 131 20.12 -8.00 20.08
C LEU A 131 20.72 -6.68 20.56
N PRO A 132 21.72 -6.74 21.48
CA PRO A 132 22.31 -5.53 22.07
C PRO A 132 22.91 -4.58 21.05
N GLU A 133 23.42 -5.09 19.94
CA GLU A 133 24.09 -4.32 18.88
C GLU A 133 23.17 -4.10 17.67
N GLY A 134 21.86 -4.37 17.81
CA GLY A 134 20.89 -4.19 16.77
C GLY A 134 20.92 -5.25 15.65
N GLY A 135 21.93 -6.10 15.63
CA GLY A 135 22.08 -7.14 14.62
C GLY A 135 22.19 -6.62 13.17
N GLU A 136 22.53 -7.49 12.25
CA GLU A 136 22.45 -7.16 10.81
C GLU A 136 20.99 -7.26 10.32
N PRO A 137 20.58 -6.38 9.40
CA PRO A 137 19.26 -6.49 8.81
C PRO A 137 19.08 -7.86 8.12
N LEU A 138 17.92 -8.49 8.34
CA LEU A 138 17.55 -9.70 7.63
C LEU A 138 17.32 -9.43 6.14
N TRP A 139 17.19 -8.19 5.79
CA TRP A 139 16.92 -7.74 4.45
C TRP A 139 17.97 -6.70 4.07
N ARG A 140 18.58 -6.91 2.91
CA ARG A 140 19.46 -5.92 2.29
C ARG A 140 18.66 -5.18 1.23
N ASP A 141 18.68 -3.87 1.31
CA ASP A 141 18.13 -3.05 0.24
C ASP A 141 18.87 -3.36 -1.06
N PRO A 142 18.21 -3.91 -2.09
CA PRO A 142 18.87 -4.23 -3.35
C PRO A 142 19.42 -2.99 -4.06
N THR A 143 18.97 -1.78 -3.68
CA THR A 143 19.48 -0.52 -4.24
C THR A 143 20.75 -0.03 -3.54
N GLY A 144 21.14 -0.65 -2.44
CA GLY A 144 22.34 -0.27 -1.68
C GLY A 144 22.21 1.04 -0.89
N LYS A 145 20.98 1.46 -0.70
CA LYS A 145 20.69 2.69 0.06
C LYS A 145 20.37 2.42 1.52
#